data_c8ca95de628b757517c7462768e7db7b
#
_entry.id   c8ca95de628b757517c7462768e7db7b
#
_cell.length_a   1.000
_cell.length_b   1.000
_cell.length_c   1.000
_cell.angle_alpha   90.00
_cell.angle_beta   90.00
_cell.angle_gamma   90.00
#
_symmetry.space_group_name_H-M   'P 1'
#
loop_
_entity.id
_entity.type
_entity.pdbx_description
1 polymer ?
#
loop_
_entity_poly.entity_id
_entity_poly.type
_entity_poly.pdbx_seq_one_letter_code
_entity_poly.pdbx_strand_id
1 'polypeptide(L)'
;MDDLPYDITWSAFTSGPPQIEALNAGQIDFAVTGNTPPIVGGLTKTKVVSAYSNEAKGDAILIPQDSDISSVQDLKGKSVAVARGSSAHGHLVLQLEKAGVDVSDVNINFLQPSDSKSAFESGQVDAWAVWDPYTAIVEVSGAVPLITAEGVSNGYGFGVASDAALADDPRAEAINDLLERIERAYQWTKDNPEEWEKIFAQETGTDAEAAKINTRSTRLQIPLDQTVIDSQNDFFGAVERADVLPGTFDFHEQVDVRFEDQ
;
A
#
# COMPACT_ATOMS: atom_id res chain seq x y z
N MET A 1 -0.72 0.29 23.89
CA MET A 1 0.71 0.67 23.81
C MET A 1 1.24 1.26 25.14
N ASP A 2 0.44 1.17 26.21
CA ASP A 2 0.77 1.86 27.49
C ASP A 2 1.87 1.19 28.33
N ASP A 3 2.32 -0.02 27.95
CA ASP A 3 3.31 -0.82 28.69
C ASP A 3 4.60 -1.06 27.87
N LEU A 4 4.99 -0.10 27.01
CA LEU A 4 6.22 -0.23 26.25
C LEU A 4 7.46 0.09 27.11
N PRO A 5 8.53 -0.73 27.06
CA PRO A 5 9.77 -0.44 27.73
C PRO A 5 10.66 0.58 26.98
N TYR A 6 10.13 1.16 25.89
CA TYR A 6 10.79 2.15 25.04
C TYR A 6 9.78 3.21 24.56
N ASP A 7 10.27 4.36 24.12
CA ASP A 7 9.45 5.43 23.56
C ASP A 7 9.29 5.28 22.04
N ILE A 8 8.08 5.51 21.52
CA ILE A 8 7.79 5.58 20.07
C ILE A 8 7.47 7.02 19.66
N THR A 9 8.18 7.51 18.65
CA THR A 9 7.82 8.74 17.95
C THR A 9 7.12 8.38 16.65
N TRP A 10 5.88 8.81 16.48
CA TRP A 10 5.09 8.55 15.29
C TRP A 10 5.25 9.66 14.25
N SER A 11 5.44 9.26 12.99
CA SER A 11 5.46 10.16 11.83
C SER A 11 4.39 9.74 10.83
N ALA A 12 3.51 10.67 10.43
CA ALA A 12 2.47 10.40 9.45
C ALA A 12 2.97 10.73 8.03
N PHE A 13 2.66 9.84 7.10
CA PHE A 13 2.96 9.98 5.68
C PHE A 13 1.70 9.76 4.86
N THR A 14 1.57 10.47 3.74
CA THR A 14 0.41 10.39 2.85
C THR A 14 0.43 9.17 1.93
N SER A 15 1.60 8.53 1.75
CA SER A 15 1.81 7.36 0.89
C SER A 15 3.11 6.64 1.27
N GLY A 16 3.35 5.45 0.70
CA GLY A 16 4.52 4.63 0.99
C GLY A 16 5.87 5.19 0.52
N PRO A 17 6.01 5.76 -0.70
CA PRO A 17 7.31 6.23 -1.19
C PRO A 17 8.02 7.22 -0.26
N PRO A 18 7.37 8.26 0.30
CA PRO A 18 8.00 9.13 1.29
C PRO A 18 8.48 8.42 2.57
N GLN A 19 7.86 7.29 2.95
CA GLN A 19 8.33 6.46 4.06
C GLN A 19 9.69 5.83 3.75
N ILE A 20 9.86 5.29 2.53
CA ILE A 20 11.12 4.70 2.08
C ILE A 20 12.22 5.76 2.00
N GLU A 21 11.90 6.95 1.51
CA GLU A 21 12.84 8.09 1.50
C GLU A 21 13.29 8.46 2.92
N ALA A 22 12.37 8.55 3.86
CA ALA A 22 12.67 8.87 5.27
C ALA A 22 13.50 7.77 5.94
N LEU A 23 13.23 6.49 5.68
CA LEU A 23 14.04 5.36 6.13
C LEU A 23 15.45 5.41 5.58
N ASN A 24 15.61 5.58 4.25
CA ASN A 24 16.92 5.69 3.61
C ASN A 24 17.73 6.90 4.10
N ALA A 25 17.05 7.98 4.49
CA ALA A 25 17.65 9.18 5.07
C ALA A 25 17.96 9.03 6.58
N GLY A 26 17.56 7.93 7.23
CA GLY A 26 17.73 7.70 8.66
C GLY A 26 16.88 8.61 9.55
N GLN A 27 15.76 9.10 9.04
CA GLN A 27 14.82 9.97 9.78
C GLN A 27 13.81 9.17 10.60
N ILE A 28 13.56 7.93 10.21
CA ILE A 28 12.72 6.98 10.93
C ILE A 28 13.42 5.61 10.95
N ASP A 29 13.10 4.78 11.95
CA ASP A 29 13.70 3.47 12.14
C ASP A 29 12.91 2.33 11.49
N PHE A 30 11.59 2.47 11.44
CA PHE A 30 10.67 1.46 10.93
C PHE A 30 9.46 2.10 10.26
N ALA A 31 8.91 1.44 9.23
CA ALA A 31 7.67 1.84 8.55
C ALA A 31 6.89 0.62 8.07
N VAL A 32 5.57 0.78 7.92
CA VAL A 32 4.69 -0.22 7.28
C VAL A 32 4.18 0.35 5.96
N THR A 33 4.43 -0.33 4.85
CA THR A 33 4.14 0.15 3.51
C THR A 33 3.51 -0.94 2.63
N GLY A 34 3.01 -0.59 1.44
CA GLY A 34 2.52 -1.56 0.45
C GLY A 34 3.64 -2.27 -0.31
N ASN A 35 3.26 -3.08 -1.31
CA ASN A 35 4.19 -3.90 -2.10
C ASN A 35 5.07 -3.10 -3.08
N THR A 36 4.60 -1.99 -3.61
CA THR A 36 5.30 -1.20 -4.64
C THR A 36 6.37 -0.25 -4.08
N PRO A 37 6.15 0.46 -2.95
CA PRO A 37 7.11 1.42 -2.43
C PRO A 37 8.52 0.88 -2.17
N PRO A 38 8.71 -0.33 -1.61
CA PRO A 38 10.05 -0.90 -1.42
C PRO A 38 10.81 -1.08 -2.73
N ILE A 39 10.10 -1.37 -3.81
CA ILE A 39 10.68 -1.55 -5.15
C ILE A 39 11.09 -0.19 -5.74
N VAL A 40 10.14 0.77 -5.75
CA VAL A 40 10.32 2.08 -6.42
C VAL A 40 11.29 2.98 -5.68
N GLY A 41 11.23 2.99 -4.35
CA GLY A 41 12.05 3.84 -3.51
C GLY A 41 13.51 3.36 -3.39
N GLY A 42 13.78 2.11 -3.79
CA GLY A 42 15.07 1.46 -3.64
C GLY A 42 15.46 1.31 -2.16
N LEU A 43 15.59 0.07 -1.70
CA LEU A 43 16.04 -0.23 -0.34
C LEU A 43 17.57 -0.18 -0.27
N THR A 44 18.13 1.01 -0.06
CA THR A 44 19.60 1.22 -0.07
C THR A 44 20.25 1.12 1.30
N LYS A 45 19.51 1.37 2.36
CA LYS A 45 19.95 1.32 3.77
C LYS A 45 18.86 0.75 4.67
N THR A 46 18.07 -0.15 4.15
CA THR A 46 16.89 -0.67 4.79
C THR A 46 16.65 -2.11 4.37
N LYS A 47 15.95 -2.88 5.20
CA LYS A 47 15.54 -4.25 4.91
C LYS A 47 14.05 -4.41 5.18
N VAL A 48 13.43 -5.29 4.41
CA VAL A 48 12.11 -5.83 4.71
C VAL A 48 12.24 -6.85 5.84
N VAL A 49 11.50 -6.67 6.90
CA VAL A 49 11.59 -7.48 8.13
C VAL A 49 10.29 -8.18 8.52
N SER A 50 9.18 -7.86 7.86
CA SER A 50 7.89 -8.54 8.04
C SER A 50 7.01 -8.39 6.82
N ALA A 51 6.04 -9.28 6.67
CA ALA A 51 5.06 -9.25 5.61
C ALA A 51 3.64 -9.33 6.16
N TYR A 52 2.68 -8.71 5.48
CA TYR A 52 1.26 -8.86 5.73
C TYR A 52 0.48 -8.92 4.41
N SER A 53 -0.75 -9.42 4.48
CA SER A 53 -1.68 -9.46 3.35
C SER A 53 -3.00 -8.78 3.71
N ASN A 54 -3.56 -8.03 2.77
CA ASN A 54 -4.94 -7.53 2.79
C ASN A 54 -5.76 -8.05 1.60
N GLU A 55 -5.21 -9.05 0.89
CA GLU A 55 -5.80 -9.67 -0.31
C GLU A 55 -6.13 -8.66 -1.42
N ALA A 56 -5.52 -7.46 -1.39
CA ALA A 56 -5.73 -6.35 -2.34
C ALA A 56 -7.19 -5.88 -2.49
N LYS A 57 -8.05 -6.17 -1.50
CA LYS A 57 -9.50 -5.87 -1.60
C LYS A 57 -9.83 -4.38 -1.54
N GLY A 58 -8.96 -3.57 -0.98
CA GLY A 58 -9.16 -2.13 -0.82
C GLY A 58 -8.50 -1.28 -1.90
N ASP A 59 -7.67 -1.87 -2.76
CA ASP A 59 -7.04 -1.16 -3.86
C ASP A 59 -7.96 -1.19 -5.10
N ALA A 60 -8.29 -0.04 -5.68
CA ALA A 60 -9.19 0.04 -6.83
C ALA A 60 -8.81 1.16 -7.81
N ILE A 61 -9.24 1.01 -9.06
CA ILE A 61 -9.39 2.10 -10.01
C ILE A 61 -10.85 2.54 -9.93
N LEU A 62 -11.08 3.77 -9.51
CA LEU A 62 -12.40 4.36 -9.29
C LEU A 62 -12.79 5.27 -10.44
N ILE A 63 -14.07 5.29 -10.75
CA ILE A 63 -14.69 6.19 -11.72
C ILE A 63 -15.93 6.86 -11.10
N PRO A 64 -16.38 8.03 -11.59
CA PRO A 64 -17.69 8.59 -11.24
C PRO A 64 -18.82 7.63 -11.61
N GLN A 65 -19.92 7.64 -10.85
CA GLN A 65 -21.08 6.75 -11.08
C GLN A 65 -21.71 6.92 -12.46
N ASP A 66 -21.67 8.12 -13.01
CA ASP A 66 -22.22 8.49 -14.33
C ASP A 66 -21.17 8.48 -15.46
N SER A 67 -20.00 7.88 -15.22
CA SER A 67 -18.92 7.75 -16.19
C SER A 67 -19.33 6.86 -17.38
N ASP A 68 -18.83 7.19 -18.57
CA ASP A 68 -18.93 6.36 -19.78
C ASP A 68 -17.88 5.25 -19.82
N ILE A 69 -16.93 5.25 -18.88
CA ILE A 69 -15.90 4.22 -18.73
C ILE A 69 -16.53 2.96 -18.13
N SER A 70 -16.37 1.83 -18.80
CA SER A 70 -16.95 0.53 -18.39
C SER A 70 -15.92 -0.59 -18.28
N SER A 71 -14.72 -0.35 -18.76
CA SER A 71 -13.60 -1.30 -18.74
C SER A 71 -12.26 -0.60 -18.66
N VAL A 72 -11.19 -1.34 -18.33
CA VAL A 72 -9.82 -0.80 -18.31
C VAL A 72 -9.37 -0.32 -19.68
N GLN A 73 -9.88 -0.92 -20.77
CA GLN A 73 -9.60 -0.50 -22.13
C GLN A 73 -10.11 0.92 -22.43
N ASP A 74 -11.19 1.34 -21.77
CA ASP A 74 -11.76 2.68 -21.96
C ASP A 74 -10.92 3.79 -21.29
N LEU A 75 -9.90 3.41 -20.48
CA LEU A 75 -8.93 4.36 -19.93
C LEU A 75 -7.98 4.94 -20.98
N LYS A 76 -7.92 4.35 -22.18
CA LYS A 76 -7.11 4.89 -23.26
C LYS A 76 -7.54 6.32 -23.62
N GLY A 77 -6.58 7.24 -23.56
CA GLY A 77 -6.79 8.69 -23.77
C GLY A 77 -7.42 9.43 -22.58
N LYS A 78 -7.80 8.72 -21.52
CA LYS A 78 -8.38 9.31 -20.29
C LYS A 78 -7.31 9.77 -19.31
N SER A 79 -7.69 10.65 -18.39
CA SER A 79 -6.87 11.16 -17.30
C SER A 79 -7.07 10.32 -16.04
N VAL A 80 -6.01 9.72 -15.51
CA VAL A 80 -6.04 8.89 -14.30
C VAL A 80 -5.13 9.49 -13.23
N ALA A 81 -5.67 9.82 -12.07
CA ALA A 81 -4.86 10.24 -10.91
C ALA A 81 -4.30 9.01 -10.17
N VAL A 82 -3.06 9.10 -9.70
CA VAL A 82 -2.43 8.07 -8.85
C VAL A 82 -1.22 8.64 -8.11
N ALA A 83 -0.94 8.17 -6.91
CA ALA A 83 0.30 8.49 -6.20
C ALA A 83 1.47 7.68 -6.80
N ARG A 84 2.49 8.38 -7.33
CA ARG A 84 3.66 7.75 -7.96
C ARG A 84 4.32 6.75 -7.02
N GLY A 85 4.54 5.52 -7.48
CA GLY A 85 5.25 4.49 -6.73
C GLY A 85 4.46 3.87 -5.57
N SER A 86 3.17 4.16 -5.42
CA SER A 86 2.28 3.51 -4.45
C SER A 86 1.82 2.14 -4.93
N SER A 87 1.19 1.33 -4.05
CA SER A 87 0.53 0.07 -4.42
C SER A 87 -0.51 0.26 -5.53
N ALA A 88 -1.28 1.35 -5.48
CA ALA A 88 -2.24 1.70 -6.52
C ALA A 88 -1.58 2.01 -7.87
N HIS A 89 -0.35 2.57 -7.89
CA HIS A 89 0.39 2.76 -9.13
C HIS A 89 0.79 1.41 -9.74
N GLY A 90 1.33 0.51 -8.93
CA GLY A 90 1.61 -0.87 -9.37
C GLY A 90 0.35 -1.58 -9.87
N HIS A 91 -0.76 -1.47 -9.14
CA HIS A 91 -2.07 -2.02 -9.55
C HIS A 91 -2.54 -1.44 -10.89
N LEU A 92 -2.51 -0.12 -11.08
CA LEU A 92 -2.89 0.53 -12.34
C LEU A 92 -2.10 -0.03 -13.52
N VAL A 93 -0.79 -0.12 -13.38
CA VAL A 93 0.11 -0.66 -14.42
C VAL A 93 -0.24 -2.11 -14.76
N LEU A 94 -0.43 -2.98 -13.76
CA LEU A 94 -0.82 -4.37 -13.97
C LEU A 94 -2.16 -4.51 -14.70
N GLN A 95 -3.15 -3.67 -14.37
CA GLN A 95 -4.45 -3.70 -15.02
C GLN A 95 -4.37 -3.23 -16.47
N LEU A 96 -3.57 -2.22 -16.76
CA LEU A 96 -3.32 -1.75 -18.13
C LEU A 96 -2.62 -2.83 -18.97
N GLU A 97 -1.54 -3.45 -18.43
CA GLU A 97 -0.85 -4.58 -19.10
C GLU A 97 -1.82 -5.72 -19.41
N LYS A 98 -2.60 -6.16 -18.41
CA LYS A 98 -3.58 -7.24 -18.57
C LYS A 98 -4.68 -6.91 -19.59
N ALA A 99 -5.06 -5.64 -19.70
CA ALA A 99 -6.04 -5.16 -20.66
C ALA A 99 -5.46 -4.91 -22.06
N GLY A 100 -4.13 -5.04 -22.25
CA GLY A 100 -3.45 -4.73 -23.49
C GLY A 100 -3.44 -3.24 -23.84
N VAL A 101 -3.49 -2.38 -22.83
CA VAL A 101 -3.40 -0.92 -22.95
C VAL A 101 -1.98 -0.49 -22.60
N ASP A 102 -1.32 0.22 -23.51
CA ASP A 102 0.00 0.79 -23.25
C ASP A 102 -0.13 1.92 -22.21
N VAL A 103 0.77 1.96 -21.22
CA VAL A 103 0.78 3.00 -20.19
C VAL A 103 0.87 4.38 -20.80
N SER A 104 1.60 4.53 -21.92
CA SER A 104 1.72 5.78 -22.68
C SER A 104 0.43 6.24 -23.36
N ASP A 105 -0.56 5.36 -23.53
CA ASP A 105 -1.89 5.68 -24.05
C ASP A 105 -2.83 6.30 -23.00
N VAL A 106 -2.41 6.34 -21.71
CA VAL A 106 -3.19 6.88 -20.59
C VAL A 106 -2.52 8.15 -20.05
N ASN A 107 -3.28 9.21 -19.80
CA ASN A 107 -2.77 10.45 -19.22
C ASN A 107 -2.65 10.29 -17.68
N ILE A 108 -1.54 9.73 -17.19
CA ILE A 108 -1.33 9.52 -15.76
C ILE A 108 -0.94 10.82 -15.07
N ASN A 109 -1.75 11.25 -14.10
CA ASN A 109 -1.52 12.43 -13.27
C ASN A 109 -0.98 11.98 -11.91
N PHE A 110 0.29 12.24 -11.65
CA PHE A 110 0.92 11.88 -10.37
C PHE A 110 0.60 12.91 -9.29
N LEU A 111 -0.42 12.60 -8.49
CA LEU A 111 -0.93 13.43 -7.41
C LEU A 111 -0.95 12.64 -6.09
N GLN A 112 -0.72 13.32 -4.97
CA GLN A 112 -0.93 12.71 -3.64
C GLN A 112 -2.43 12.52 -3.36
N PRO A 113 -2.84 11.62 -2.45
CA PRO A 113 -4.25 11.26 -2.27
C PRO A 113 -5.20 12.42 -2.05
N SER A 114 -4.83 13.45 -1.29
CA SER A 114 -5.68 14.63 -1.04
C SER A 114 -5.95 15.43 -2.32
N ASP A 115 -4.90 15.62 -3.15
CA ASP A 115 -5.00 16.37 -4.40
C ASP A 115 -5.72 15.53 -5.45
N SER A 116 -5.45 14.20 -5.48
CA SER A 116 -6.17 13.25 -6.34
C SER A 116 -7.67 13.24 -6.06
N LYS A 117 -8.06 13.22 -4.75
CA LYS A 117 -9.46 13.29 -4.34
C LYS A 117 -10.13 14.54 -4.89
N SER A 118 -9.48 15.70 -4.69
CA SER A 118 -10.01 16.99 -5.17
C SER A 118 -10.14 17.04 -6.70
N ALA A 119 -9.15 16.53 -7.42
CA ALA A 119 -9.16 16.44 -8.88
C ALA A 119 -10.25 15.50 -9.40
N PHE A 120 -10.45 14.36 -8.74
CA PHE A 120 -11.47 13.37 -9.08
C PHE A 120 -12.89 13.91 -8.82
N GLU A 121 -13.15 14.46 -7.65
CA GLU A 121 -14.46 15.02 -7.27
C GLU A 121 -14.85 16.25 -8.11
N SER A 122 -13.88 17.01 -8.61
CA SER A 122 -14.12 18.16 -9.51
C SER A 122 -14.19 17.79 -10.99
N GLY A 123 -13.98 16.52 -11.36
CA GLY A 123 -13.96 16.05 -12.75
C GLY A 123 -12.75 16.51 -13.56
N GLN A 124 -11.64 16.89 -12.90
CA GLN A 124 -10.38 17.20 -13.57
C GLN A 124 -9.63 15.95 -14.04
N VAL A 125 -9.95 14.79 -13.46
CA VAL A 125 -9.50 13.48 -13.92
C VAL A 125 -10.69 12.56 -14.09
N ASP A 126 -10.60 11.62 -15.04
CA ASP A 126 -11.68 10.69 -15.40
C ASP A 126 -11.73 9.49 -14.44
N ALA A 127 -10.58 9.13 -13.85
CA ALA A 127 -10.45 8.00 -12.93
C ALA A 127 -9.39 8.26 -11.86
N TRP A 128 -9.46 7.50 -10.78
CA TRP A 128 -8.51 7.57 -9.68
C TRP A 128 -8.11 6.17 -9.21
N ALA A 129 -6.83 5.82 -9.31
CA ALA A 129 -6.27 4.61 -8.73
C ALA A 129 -5.78 4.90 -7.31
N VAL A 130 -6.36 4.21 -6.31
CA VAL A 130 -6.10 4.47 -4.89
C VAL A 130 -6.41 3.25 -4.04
N TRP A 131 -6.09 3.31 -2.76
CA TRP A 131 -6.29 2.28 -1.75
C TRP A 131 -7.18 2.78 -0.60
N ASP A 132 -7.71 1.84 0.20
CA ASP A 132 -8.46 2.17 1.42
C ASP A 132 -7.57 2.91 2.45
N PRO A 133 -8.11 3.88 3.18
CA PRO A 133 -9.53 4.23 3.28
C PRO A 133 -10.04 5.18 2.19
N TYR A 134 -9.20 5.70 1.32
CA TYR A 134 -9.61 6.66 0.28
C TYR A 134 -10.65 6.08 -0.67
N THR A 135 -10.48 4.81 -1.06
CA THR A 135 -11.47 4.09 -1.89
C THR A 135 -12.83 4.10 -1.21
N ALA A 136 -12.91 3.66 0.05
CA ALA A 136 -14.16 3.63 0.82
C ALA A 136 -14.79 5.03 0.98
N ILE A 137 -13.98 6.06 1.24
CA ILE A 137 -14.46 7.45 1.42
C ILE A 137 -15.20 7.95 0.18
N VAL A 138 -14.66 7.72 -1.03
CA VAL A 138 -15.30 8.23 -2.24
C VAL A 138 -16.39 7.30 -2.76
N GLU A 139 -16.37 6.01 -2.45
CA GLU A 139 -17.50 5.10 -2.71
C GLU A 139 -18.78 5.58 -1.98
N VAL A 140 -18.67 6.00 -0.72
CA VAL A 140 -19.79 6.61 0.03
C VAL A 140 -20.29 7.88 -0.66
N SER A 141 -19.41 8.61 -1.36
CA SER A 141 -19.78 9.81 -2.13
C SER A 141 -20.29 9.51 -3.53
N GLY A 142 -20.42 8.23 -3.92
CA GLY A 142 -21.00 7.80 -5.19
C GLY A 142 -19.98 7.41 -6.27
N ALA A 143 -18.68 7.36 -5.97
CA ALA A 143 -17.73 6.73 -6.88
C ALA A 143 -17.96 5.22 -6.95
N VAL A 144 -17.61 4.61 -8.08
CA VAL A 144 -17.73 3.16 -8.26
C VAL A 144 -16.39 2.56 -8.65
N PRO A 145 -16.03 1.38 -8.14
CA PRO A 145 -14.86 0.66 -8.61
C PRO A 145 -15.07 0.19 -10.05
N LEU A 146 -14.22 0.67 -10.97
CA LEU A 146 -14.12 0.10 -12.31
C LEU A 146 -13.54 -1.32 -12.20
N ILE A 147 -12.50 -1.47 -11.38
CA ILE A 147 -11.87 -2.74 -11.09
C ILE A 147 -11.07 -2.65 -9.77
N THR A 148 -11.02 -3.76 -9.04
CA THR A 148 -10.19 -3.89 -7.84
C THR A 148 -8.86 -4.58 -8.17
N ALA A 149 -7.90 -4.51 -7.27
CA ALA A 149 -6.61 -5.19 -7.40
C ALA A 149 -6.68 -6.68 -7.04
N GLU A 150 -7.82 -7.16 -6.54
CA GLU A 150 -8.03 -8.54 -6.14
C GLU A 150 -7.76 -9.51 -7.31
N GLY A 151 -6.91 -10.50 -7.07
CA GLY A 151 -6.51 -11.49 -8.08
C GLY A 151 -5.58 -10.98 -9.20
N VAL A 152 -5.07 -9.75 -9.07
CA VAL A 152 -4.08 -9.15 -9.99
C VAL A 152 -2.83 -8.70 -9.24
N SER A 153 -2.98 -7.91 -8.18
CA SER A 153 -1.89 -7.64 -7.24
C SER A 153 -1.78 -8.77 -6.22
N ASN A 154 -0.58 -9.00 -5.70
CA ASN A 154 -0.37 -9.97 -4.63
C ASN A 154 -1.01 -9.56 -3.29
N GLY A 155 -1.42 -8.29 -3.15
CA GLY A 155 -2.07 -7.78 -1.94
C GLY A 155 -1.16 -7.76 -0.71
N TYR A 156 0.15 -7.80 -0.92
CA TYR A 156 1.13 -7.78 0.15
C TYR A 156 1.49 -6.35 0.56
N GLY A 157 1.93 -6.24 1.78
CA GLY A 157 2.63 -5.10 2.32
C GLY A 157 3.72 -5.55 3.26
N PHE A 158 4.59 -4.62 3.62
CA PHE A 158 5.83 -4.96 4.29
C PHE A 158 6.13 -4.00 5.44
N GLY A 159 6.65 -4.56 6.54
CA GLY A 159 7.41 -3.82 7.52
C GLY A 159 8.84 -3.67 7.02
N VAL A 160 9.32 -2.43 7.02
CA VAL A 160 10.67 -2.07 6.55
C VAL A 160 11.42 -1.37 7.67
N ALA A 161 12.61 -1.84 7.99
CA ALA A 161 13.47 -1.27 9.03
C ALA A 161 14.77 -0.71 8.43
N SER A 162 15.32 0.34 9.05
CA SER A 162 16.61 0.89 8.66
C SER A 162 17.77 -0.03 9.09
N ASP A 163 18.83 -0.14 8.29
CA ASP A 163 20.04 -0.89 8.64
C ASP A 163 20.65 -0.39 9.95
N ALA A 164 20.54 0.91 10.23
CA ALA A 164 21.03 1.51 11.46
C ALA A 164 20.26 1.02 12.70
N ALA A 165 18.93 0.87 12.60
CA ALA A 165 18.12 0.32 13.68
C ALA A 165 18.36 -1.18 13.86
N LEU A 166 18.53 -1.92 12.75
CA LEU A 166 18.81 -3.35 12.79
C LEU A 166 20.22 -3.70 13.34
N ALA A 167 21.17 -2.76 13.27
CA ALA A 167 22.52 -2.90 13.82
C ALA A 167 22.64 -2.47 15.29
N ASP A 168 21.60 -1.86 15.87
CA ASP A 168 21.54 -1.40 17.25
C ASP A 168 20.63 -2.37 18.04
N ASP A 169 21.22 -3.22 18.87
CA ASP A 169 20.48 -4.29 19.56
C ASP A 169 19.22 -3.80 20.29
N PRO A 170 19.23 -2.71 21.09
CA PRO A 170 18.02 -2.20 21.73
C PRO A 170 16.92 -1.78 20.76
N ARG A 171 17.28 -1.19 19.60
CA ARG A 171 16.29 -0.81 18.57
C ARG A 171 15.77 -2.02 17.83
N ALA A 172 16.62 -2.99 17.52
CA ALA A 172 16.19 -4.24 16.90
C ALA A 172 15.23 -5.01 17.81
N GLU A 173 15.48 -5.08 19.12
CA GLU A 173 14.57 -5.66 20.11
C GLU A 173 13.23 -4.89 20.18
N ALA A 174 13.27 -3.56 20.14
CA ALA A 174 12.06 -2.73 20.12
C ALA A 174 11.23 -2.95 18.84
N ILE A 175 11.89 -3.10 17.68
CA ILE A 175 11.22 -3.43 16.41
C ILE A 175 10.55 -4.81 16.51
N ASN A 176 11.25 -5.81 17.07
CA ASN A 176 10.67 -7.14 17.27
C ASN A 176 9.39 -7.11 18.13
N ASP A 177 9.45 -6.50 19.32
CA ASP A 177 8.27 -6.35 20.20
C ASP A 177 7.13 -5.57 19.48
N LEU A 178 7.48 -4.54 18.68
CA LEU A 178 6.50 -3.79 17.89
C LEU A 178 5.82 -4.68 16.82
N LEU A 179 6.59 -5.53 16.12
CA LEU A 179 6.03 -6.46 15.13
C LEU A 179 5.05 -7.44 15.75
N GLU A 180 5.38 -8.04 16.90
CA GLU A 180 4.47 -8.91 17.64
C GLU A 180 3.17 -8.19 18.06
N ARG A 181 3.27 -6.92 18.48
CA ARG A 181 2.09 -6.12 18.84
C ARG A 181 1.23 -5.78 17.62
N ILE A 182 1.86 -5.50 16.48
CA ILE A 182 1.16 -5.25 15.21
C ILE A 182 0.42 -6.52 14.78
N GLU A 183 1.05 -7.70 14.85
CA GLU A 183 0.41 -8.98 14.54
C GLU A 183 -0.83 -9.21 15.41
N ARG A 184 -0.68 -9.07 16.74
CA ARG A 184 -1.82 -9.20 17.68
C ARG A 184 -2.93 -8.19 17.37
N ALA A 185 -2.57 -6.96 17.00
CA ALA A 185 -3.53 -5.94 16.63
C ALA A 185 -4.26 -6.30 15.32
N TYR A 186 -3.57 -6.77 14.29
CA TYR A 186 -4.18 -7.22 13.05
C TYR A 186 -5.14 -8.39 13.27
N GLN A 187 -4.72 -9.39 14.08
CA GLN A 187 -5.60 -10.49 14.43
C GLN A 187 -6.85 -10.01 15.18
N TRP A 188 -6.66 -9.08 16.13
CA TRP A 188 -7.77 -8.49 16.87
C TRP A 188 -8.76 -7.75 15.94
N THR A 189 -8.29 -6.97 14.96
CA THR A 189 -9.17 -6.27 14.01
C THR A 189 -10.01 -7.25 13.17
N LYS A 190 -9.44 -8.40 12.81
CA LYS A 190 -10.14 -9.46 12.10
C LYS A 190 -11.24 -10.09 12.96
N ASP A 191 -10.95 -10.32 14.23
CA ASP A 191 -11.86 -10.99 15.17
C ASP A 191 -12.95 -10.04 15.70
N ASN A 192 -12.73 -8.73 15.64
CA ASN A 192 -13.61 -7.67 16.15
C ASN A 192 -13.91 -6.57 15.12
N PRO A 193 -14.44 -6.91 13.92
CA PRO A 193 -14.59 -5.95 12.84
C PRO A 193 -15.51 -4.76 13.17
N GLU A 194 -16.62 -4.99 13.90
CA GLU A 194 -17.55 -3.94 14.30
C GLU A 194 -16.96 -2.95 15.33
N GLU A 195 -16.05 -3.42 16.18
CA GLU A 195 -15.37 -2.56 17.15
C GLU A 195 -14.24 -1.82 16.50
N TRP A 196 -13.49 -2.47 15.60
CA TRP A 196 -12.48 -1.84 14.79
C TRP A 196 -13.05 -0.71 13.93
N GLU A 197 -14.19 -0.90 13.27
CA GLU A 197 -14.91 0.12 12.52
C GLU A 197 -15.12 1.40 13.34
N LYS A 198 -15.61 1.26 14.59
CA LYS A 198 -15.88 2.39 15.49
C LYS A 198 -14.58 3.11 15.90
N ILE A 199 -13.55 2.34 16.27
CA ILE A 199 -12.24 2.87 16.64
C ILE A 199 -11.65 3.61 15.45
N PHE A 200 -11.66 2.99 14.26
CA PHE A 200 -11.12 3.59 13.05
C PHE A 200 -11.81 4.91 12.70
N ALA A 201 -13.15 4.94 12.73
CA ALA A 201 -13.92 6.17 12.49
C ALA A 201 -13.58 7.27 13.50
N GLN A 202 -13.47 6.92 14.79
CA GLN A 202 -13.15 7.86 15.85
C GLN A 202 -11.74 8.43 15.74
N GLU A 203 -10.74 7.59 15.51
CA GLU A 203 -9.31 7.99 15.48
C GLU A 203 -8.94 8.75 14.21
N THR A 204 -9.59 8.43 13.08
CA THR A 204 -9.28 9.05 11.78
C THR A 204 -10.23 10.18 11.39
N GLY A 205 -11.38 10.31 12.05
CA GLY A 205 -12.45 11.21 11.65
C GLY A 205 -13.16 10.78 10.36
N THR A 206 -12.99 9.52 9.94
CA THR A 206 -13.63 8.97 8.75
C THR A 206 -15.13 8.74 9.02
N ASP A 207 -15.97 8.96 8.00
CA ASP A 207 -17.39 8.62 8.06
C ASP A 207 -17.61 7.14 8.44
N ALA A 208 -18.65 6.87 9.24
CA ALA A 208 -18.91 5.52 9.77
C ALA A 208 -19.16 4.49 8.64
N GLU A 209 -19.84 4.87 7.56
CA GLU A 209 -20.08 3.97 6.42
C GLU A 209 -18.77 3.68 5.67
N ALA A 210 -17.93 4.69 5.47
CA ALA A 210 -16.59 4.51 4.88
C ALA A 210 -15.70 3.65 5.79
N ALA A 211 -15.74 3.86 7.11
CA ALA A 211 -15.02 3.03 8.07
C ALA A 211 -15.45 1.56 8.00
N LYS A 212 -16.76 1.31 7.87
CA LYS A 212 -17.31 -0.04 7.68
C LYS A 212 -16.83 -0.68 6.38
N ILE A 213 -16.86 0.03 5.26
CA ILE A 213 -16.33 -0.46 3.99
C ILE A 213 -14.84 -0.78 4.10
N ASN A 214 -14.07 0.06 4.80
CA ASN A 214 -12.63 -0.13 5.00
C ASN A 214 -12.26 -1.43 5.74
N THR A 215 -13.19 -2.08 6.46
CA THR A 215 -12.92 -3.37 7.11
C THR A 215 -12.57 -4.49 6.13
N ARG A 216 -12.94 -4.35 4.85
CA ARG A 216 -12.53 -5.28 3.76
C ARG A 216 -11.00 -5.35 3.60
N SER A 217 -10.29 -4.29 3.98
CA SER A 217 -8.83 -4.16 3.88
C SER A 217 -8.10 -4.57 5.17
N THR A 218 -8.76 -5.37 6.03
CA THR A 218 -8.14 -5.91 7.24
C THR A 218 -6.85 -6.66 6.89
N ARG A 219 -5.78 -6.31 7.57
CA ARG A 219 -4.45 -6.89 7.36
C ARG A 219 -4.24 -8.08 8.26
N LEU A 220 -3.49 -9.05 7.77
CA LEU A 220 -3.01 -10.18 8.55
C LEU A 220 -1.51 -10.34 8.33
N GLN A 221 -0.78 -10.58 9.39
CA GLN A 221 0.61 -11.01 9.31
C GLN A 221 0.68 -12.32 8.53
N ILE A 222 1.67 -12.43 7.66
CA ILE A 222 2.00 -13.66 6.92
C ILE A 222 3.50 -13.92 7.05
N PRO A 223 3.96 -15.18 6.95
CA PRO A 223 5.38 -15.49 6.96
C PRO A 223 6.11 -14.78 5.82
N LEU A 224 7.26 -14.20 6.10
CA LEU A 224 8.16 -13.61 5.09
C LEU A 224 9.03 -14.72 4.48
N ASP A 225 8.37 -15.69 3.84
CA ASP A 225 8.96 -16.90 3.29
C ASP A 225 9.26 -16.80 1.78
N GLN A 226 9.78 -17.87 1.21
CA GLN A 226 10.10 -17.93 -0.22
C GLN A 226 8.88 -17.67 -1.12
N THR A 227 7.67 -18.04 -0.69
CA THR A 227 6.44 -17.82 -1.46
C THR A 227 6.15 -16.32 -1.60
N VAL A 228 6.32 -15.57 -0.51
CA VAL A 228 6.15 -14.10 -0.51
C VAL A 228 7.24 -13.44 -1.34
N ILE A 229 8.50 -13.90 -1.22
CA ILE A 229 9.65 -13.39 -1.97
C ILE A 229 9.45 -13.62 -3.48
N ASP A 230 9.10 -14.82 -3.88
CA ASP A 230 8.87 -15.16 -5.30
C ASP A 230 7.71 -14.35 -5.88
N SER A 231 6.60 -14.27 -5.15
CA SER A 231 5.44 -13.47 -5.56
C SER A 231 5.76 -11.98 -5.71
N GLN A 232 6.64 -11.45 -4.85
CA GLN A 232 7.06 -10.04 -4.94
C GLN A 232 8.00 -9.80 -6.12
N ASN A 233 8.87 -10.76 -6.45
CA ASN A 233 9.72 -10.70 -7.63
C ASN A 233 8.89 -10.81 -8.93
N ASP A 234 7.86 -11.68 -8.95
CA ASP A 234 6.93 -11.78 -10.09
C ASP A 234 6.15 -10.49 -10.31
N PHE A 235 5.66 -9.88 -9.21
CA PHE A 235 5.00 -8.59 -9.23
C PHE A 235 5.92 -7.49 -9.79
N PHE A 236 7.19 -7.46 -9.35
CA PHE A 236 8.19 -6.52 -9.86
C PHE A 236 8.41 -6.71 -11.36
N GLY A 237 8.61 -7.95 -11.83
CA GLY A 237 8.82 -8.25 -13.24
C GLY A 237 7.68 -7.78 -14.15
N ALA A 238 6.44 -7.77 -13.63
CA ALA A 238 5.30 -7.21 -14.36
C ALA A 238 5.34 -5.68 -14.43
N VAL A 239 5.68 -5.01 -13.33
CA VAL A 239 5.80 -3.55 -13.28
C VAL A 239 7.00 -3.04 -14.09
N GLU A 240 8.11 -3.80 -14.14
CA GLU A 240 9.30 -3.50 -14.95
C GLU A 240 8.99 -3.56 -16.45
N ARG A 241 8.26 -4.59 -16.91
CA ARG A 241 7.86 -4.71 -18.33
C ARG A 241 7.05 -3.52 -18.85
N ALA A 242 6.35 -2.84 -17.96
CA ALA A 242 5.60 -1.63 -18.29
C ALA A 242 6.46 -0.35 -18.31
N ASP A 243 7.79 -0.47 -18.20
CA ASP A 243 8.78 0.63 -18.20
C ASP A 243 8.52 1.72 -17.15
N VAL A 244 7.88 1.34 -16.04
CA VAL A 244 7.51 2.26 -14.96
C VAL A 244 8.63 2.38 -13.93
N LEU A 245 9.54 1.39 -13.89
CA LEU A 245 10.64 1.31 -12.93
C LEU A 245 11.96 1.01 -13.61
N PRO A 246 13.04 1.75 -13.33
CA PRO A 246 14.34 1.45 -13.85
C PRO A 246 15.05 0.35 -13.05
N GLY A 247 15.64 -0.62 -13.72
CA GLY A 247 16.66 -1.51 -13.17
C GLY A 247 16.19 -2.92 -12.84
N THR A 248 17.15 -3.79 -12.55
CA THR A 248 16.92 -5.13 -12.00
C THR A 248 16.76 -5.04 -10.49
N PHE A 249 15.76 -5.72 -9.95
CA PHE A 249 15.48 -5.78 -8.52
C PHE A 249 15.37 -7.25 -8.10
N ASP A 250 16.07 -7.66 -7.07
CA ASP A 250 15.91 -8.95 -6.43
C ASP A 250 15.43 -8.72 -5.00
N PHE A 251 14.17 -9.07 -4.75
CA PHE A 251 13.57 -8.88 -3.44
C PHE A 251 14.22 -9.75 -2.37
N HIS A 252 14.78 -10.91 -2.75
CA HIS A 252 15.49 -11.77 -1.82
C HIS A 252 16.69 -11.06 -1.15
N GLU A 253 17.40 -10.20 -1.88
CA GLU A 253 18.51 -9.42 -1.34
C GLU A 253 18.05 -8.31 -0.37
N GLN A 254 16.76 -7.99 -0.38
CA GLN A 254 16.17 -6.92 0.43
C GLN A 254 15.54 -7.40 1.73
N VAL A 255 15.50 -8.70 1.97
CA VAL A 255 14.83 -9.33 3.10
C VAL A 255 15.81 -9.62 4.24
N ASP A 256 15.36 -9.43 5.48
CA ASP A 256 16.03 -9.85 6.70
C ASP A 256 15.02 -10.62 7.56
N VAL A 257 15.15 -11.94 7.61
CA VAL A 257 14.21 -12.85 8.28
C VAL A 257 14.49 -13.05 9.77
N ARG A 258 15.36 -12.23 10.39
CA ARG A 258 15.78 -12.41 11.81
C ARG A 258 14.63 -12.43 12.81
N PHE A 259 13.44 -11.95 12.44
CA PHE A 259 12.27 -11.89 13.32
C PHE A 259 11.21 -12.96 13.01
N GLU A 260 11.43 -13.84 12.01
CA GLU A 260 10.45 -14.86 11.60
C GLU A 260 10.45 -16.12 12.50
N ASP A 261 11.52 -16.41 13.18
CA ASP A 261 11.72 -17.66 13.94
C ASP A 261 11.62 -17.47 15.47
N GLN A 262 10.90 -16.48 15.97
CA GLN A 262 10.80 -16.20 17.42
C GLN A 262 9.45 -16.53 18.00
#